data_653ed71a3656c14bf6dd0aa474f61fd9
#
_entry.id   653ed71a3656c14bf6dd0aa474f61fd9
#
_cell.length_a   1.000
_cell.length_b   1.000
_cell.length_c   1.000
_cell.angle_alpha   90.00
_cell.angle_beta   90.00
_cell.angle_gamma   90.00
#
_symmetry.space_group_name_H-M   'P 1'
#
loop_
_entity.id
_entity.type
_entity.pdbx_description
1 polymer ?
#
loop_
_entity_poly.entity_id
_entity_poly.type
_entity_poly.pdbx_seq_one_letter_code
_entity_poly.pdbx_strand_id
1 'polypeptide(L)'
;MTLILFNKPNQVMCQFSSHPSCENLAHYVNVPNVYPAGRLDADSEGLLLLTDDGRLQHNISHPDHKQSKTYIVQVEGEADAGALAKLRAPINLRDFVTLPCDAKHIQSPEWLWPRNPPIRERTNVP
;
A
#
# COMPACT_ATOMS: atom_id res chain seq x y z
N MET A 1 9.44 11.62 20.64
CA MET A 1 8.97 10.67 19.60
C MET A 1 8.76 11.39 18.29
N THR A 2 9.25 10.82 17.22
CA THR A 2 9.04 11.35 15.87
C THR A 2 8.12 10.41 15.10
N LEU A 3 7.12 10.96 14.43
CA LEU A 3 6.25 10.23 13.54
C LEU A 3 6.20 10.97 12.20
N ILE A 4 6.53 10.27 11.12
CA ILE A 4 6.54 10.81 9.78
C ILE A 4 5.45 10.14 8.97
N LEU A 5 4.62 10.96 8.32
CA LEU A 5 3.65 10.51 7.33
C LEU A 5 4.25 10.78 5.95
N PHE A 6 4.60 9.72 5.25
CA PHE A 6 5.25 9.81 3.96
C PHE A 6 4.34 9.25 2.87
N ASN A 7 4.18 10.01 1.80
CA ASN A 7 3.52 9.52 0.58
C ASN A 7 4.58 8.86 -0.31
N LYS A 8 4.73 7.54 -0.14
CA LYS A 8 5.77 6.79 -0.85
C LYS A 8 5.47 6.75 -2.36
N PRO A 9 6.43 7.18 -3.20
CA PRO A 9 6.27 7.06 -4.65
C PRO A 9 6.36 5.62 -5.15
N ASN A 10 5.91 5.43 -6.39
CA ASN A 10 6.10 4.19 -7.13
C ASN A 10 7.59 3.91 -7.34
N GLN A 11 7.97 2.63 -7.34
CA GLN A 11 9.35 2.15 -7.56
C GLN A 11 10.36 2.59 -6.50
N VAL A 12 9.89 2.76 -5.26
CA VAL A 12 10.73 3.04 -4.10
C VAL A 12 10.62 1.89 -3.11
N MET A 13 11.76 1.32 -2.74
CA MET A 13 11.82 0.25 -1.75
C MET A 13 11.63 0.79 -0.34
N CYS A 14 10.86 0.08 0.48
CA CYS A 14 10.66 0.40 1.91
C CYS A 14 11.87 0.00 2.74
N GLN A 15 13.02 0.59 2.43
CA GLN A 15 14.28 0.36 3.15
C GLN A 15 15.20 1.56 3.00
N PHE A 16 16.14 1.71 3.90
CA PHE A 16 17.16 2.75 3.82
C PHE A 16 18.45 2.27 3.16
N SER A 17 18.65 0.97 3.03
CA SER A 17 19.80 0.39 2.33
C SER A 17 19.60 0.44 0.81
N SER A 18 20.71 0.46 0.07
CA SER A 18 20.66 0.52 -1.39
C SER A 18 20.03 -0.74 -1.99
N HIS A 19 19.43 -0.56 -3.17
CA HIS A 19 18.84 -1.63 -3.97
C HIS A 19 19.32 -1.49 -5.41
N PRO A 20 19.65 -2.61 -6.12
CA PRO A 20 20.27 -2.52 -7.44
C PRO A 20 19.38 -1.93 -8.54
N SER A 21 18.07 -2.02 -8.40
CA SER A 21 17.13 -1.58 -9.46
C SER A 21 16.11 -0.54 -9.03
N CYS A 22 16.06 -0.18 -7.74
CA CYS A 22 15.07 0.76 -7.23
C CYS A 22 15.72 1.80 -6.32
N GLU A 23 15.10 2.99 -6.26
CA GLU A 23 15.40 3.95 -5.21
C GLU A 23 14.95 3.40 -3.85
N ASN A 24 15.43 4.01 -2.79
CA ASN A 24 15.08 3.63 -1.43
C ASN A 24 14.63 4.86 -0.61
N LEU A 25 14.24 4.62 0.64
CA LEU A 25 13.73 5.69 1.50
C LEU A 25 14.75 6.77 1.80
N ALA A 26 16.05 6.47 1.75
CA ALA A 26 17.10 7.45 2.05
C ALA A 26 17.12 8.60 1.04
N HIS A 27 16.59 8.41 -0.17
CA HIS A 27 16.48 9.47 -1.17
C HIS A 27 15.42 10.51 -0.82
N TYR A 28 14.49 10.20 0.08
CA TYR A 28 13.34 11.04 0.39
C TYR A 28 13.26 11.45 1.86
N VAL A 29 13.72 10.59 2.77
CA VAL A 29 13.58 10.79 4.22
C VAL A 29 14.96 10.98 4.82
N ASN A 30 15.25 12.20 5.28
CA ASN A 30 16.55 12.58 5.84
C ASN A 30 16.57 12.61 7.38
N VAL A 31 15.54 12.10 8.03
CA VAL A 31 15.46 12.05 9.49
C VAL A 31 16.16 10.79 9.98
N PRO A 32 17.16 10.88 10.87
CA PRO A 32 17.88 9.70 11.37
C PRO A 32 17.01 8.89 12.33
N ASN A 33 17.33 7.60 12.45
CA ASN A 33 16.77 6.70 13.44
C ASN A 33 15.27 6.48 13.37
N VAL A 34 14.66 6.71 12.20
CA VAL A 34 13.26 6.35 11.95
C VAL A 34 13.18 5.10 11.08
N TYR A 35 12.17 4.29 11.34
CA TYR A 35 11.96 3.02 10.63
C TYR A 35 10.52 2.89 10.19
N PRO A 36 10.26 2.22 9.06
CA PRO A 36 8.89 2.02 8.60
C PRO A 36 8.06 1.22 9.59
N ALA A 37 6.85 1.68 9.84
CA ALA A 37 5.83 0.92 10.57
C ALA A 37 4.92 0.23 9.54
N GLY A 38 5.29 -0.99 9.19
CA GLY A 38 4.72 -1.71 8.07
C GLY A 38 5.52 -1.50 6.78
N ARG A 39 5.03 -2.04 5.69
CA ARG A 39 5.72 -1.98 4.40
C ARG A 39 4.72 -1.79 3.27
N LEU A 40 5.16 -1.08 2.24
CA LEU A 40 4.53 -1.05 0.93
C LEU A 40 5.48 -1.69 -0.08
N ASP A 41 4.94 -2.41 -1.05
CA ASP A 41 5.74 -2.93 -2.14
C ASP A 41 6.33 -1.79 -2.98
N ALA A 42 7.40 -2.06 -3.73
CA ALA A 42 8.05 -1.05 -4.55
C ALA A 42 7.08 -0.40 -5.53
N ASP A 43 6.19 -1.17 -6.12
CA ASP A 43 5.20 -0.72 -7.09
C ASP A 43 3.90 -0.19 -6.45
N SER A 44 3.82 -0.14 -5.14
CA SER A 44 2.71 0.47 -4.41
C SER A 44 3.05 1.89 -4.00
N GLU A 45 2.06 2.76 -4.03
CA GLU A 45 2.18 4.17 -3.65
C GLU A 45 1.27 4.49 -2.47
N GLY A 46 1.63 5.49 -1.70
CA GLY A 46 0.74 6.03 -0.69
C GLY A 46 1.34 6.09 0.71
N LEU A 47 0.47 6.08 1.69
CA LEU A 47 0.85 6.34 3.08
C LEU A 47 1.77 5.27 3.63
N LEU A 48 2.94 5.71 4.02
CA LEU A 48 3.89 4.94 4.82
C LEU A 48 4.19 5.72 6.09
N LEU A 49 4.04 5.09 7.24
CA LEU A 49 4.37 5.70 8.52
C LEU A 49 5.78 5.29 8.91
N LEU A 50 6.58 6.25 9.38
CA LEU A 50 7.91 5.99 9.91
C LEU A 50 8.02 6.61 11.30
N THR A 51 8.68 5.93 12.21
CA THR A 51 8.85 6.40 13.58
C THR A 51 10.15 5.90 14.19
N ASP A 52 10.64 6.65 15.18
CA ASP A 52 11.74 6.22 16.03
C ASP A 52 11.27 5.46 17.30
N ASP A 53 9.95 5.37 17.50
CA ASP A 53 9.35 4.69 18.63
C ASP A 53 9.03 3.23 18.29
N GLY A 54 9.80 2.30 18.83
CA GLY A 54 9.64 0.88 18.54
C GLY A 54 8.30 0.31 19.01
N ARG A 55 7.73 0.83 20.09
CA ARG A 55 6.41 0.40 20.58
C ARG A 55 5.31 0.83 19.59
N LEU A 56 5.36 2.07 19.11
CA LEU A 56 4.42 2.58 18.13
C LEU A 56 4.54 1.82 16.82
N GLN A 57 5.77 1.58 16.36
CA GLN A 57 6.04 0.78 15.17
C GLN A 57 5.40 -0.61 15.27
N HIS A 58 5.59 -1.27 16.39
CA HIS A 58 5.01 -2.59 16.63
C HIS A 58 3.47 -2.54 16.65
N ASN A 59 2.89 -1.57 17.34
CA ASN A 59 1.44 -1.43 17.42
C ASN A 59 0.79 -1.17 16.05
N ILE A 60 1.48 -0.49 15.16
CA ILE A 60 0.96 -0.21 13.82
C ILE A 60 1.14 -1.42 12.89
N SER A 61 2.29 -2.08 12.93
CA SER A 61 2.68 -3.07 11.92
C SER A 61 2.37 -4.51 12.29
N HIS A 62 2.18 -4.82 13.56
CA HIS A 62 2.00 -6.21 13.97
C HIS A 62 0.62 -6.73 13.59
N PRO A 63 0.52 -7.93 12.99
CA PRO A 63 -0.76 -8.47 12.52
C PRO A 63 -1.82 -8.62 13.61
N ASP A 64 -1.42 -8.89 14.85
CA ASP A 64 -2.33 -9.08 15.98
C ASP A 64 -3.06 -7.78 16.37
N HIS A 65 -2.55 -6.63 16.00
CA HIS A 65 -3.20 -5.34 16.26
C HIS A 65 -4.24 -4.97 15.19
N LYS A 66 -4.33 -5.72 14.11
CA LYS A 66 -5.39 -5.65 13.09
C LYS A 66 -5.72 -4.24 12.62
N GLN A 67 -4.69 -3.45 12.34
CA GLN A 67 -4.90 -2.12 11.78
C GLN A 67 -5.48 -2.22 10.37
N SER A 68 -6.62 -1.59 10.17
CA SER A 68 -7.30 -1.56 8.89
C SER A 68 -6.48 -0.80 7.85
N LYS A 69 -6.41 -1.32 6.64
CA LYS A 69 -5.71 -0.68 5.51
C LYS A 69 -6.66 -0.56 4.34
N THR A 70 -6.62 0.58 3.68
CA THR A 70 -7.44 0.84 2.49
C THR A 70 -6.55 0.97 1.27
N TYR A 71 -6.87 0.22 0.23
CA TYR A 71 -6.16 0.26 -1.04
C TYR A 71 -7.11 0.70 -2.16
N ILE A 72 -6.63 1.56 -3.02
CA ILE A 72 -7.28 1.89 -4.28
C ILE A 72 -6.53 1.15 -5.38
N VAL A 73 -7.22 0.24 -6.05
CA VAL A 73 -6.61 -0.66 -7.02
C VAL A 73 -7.27 -0.49 -8.37
N GLN A 74 -6.45 -0.24 -9.40
CA GLN A 74 -6.93 -0.23 -10.77
C GLN A 74 -6.85 -1.65 -11.34
N VAL A 75 -7.94 -2.11 -11.91
CA VAL A 75 -8.03 -3.47 -12.48
C VAL A 75 -8.42 -3.42 -13.95
N GLU A 76 -8.12 -4.48 -14.70
CA GLU A 76 -8.63 -4.66 -16.05
C GLU A 76 -10.13 -5.00 -16.00
N GLY A 77 -10.91 -4.40 -16.90
CA GLY A 77 -12.34 -4.63 -16.95
C GLY A 77 -13.11 -3.95 -15.82
N GLU A 78 -14.38 -4.30 -15.70
CA GLU A 78 -15.23 -3.82 -14.62
C GLU A 78 -15.49 -4.92 -13.60
N ALA A 79 -15.34 -4.58 -12.32
CA ALA A 79 -15.69 -5.48 -11.22
C ALA A 79 -17.21 -5.44 -11.03
N ASP A 80 -17.90 -6.51 -11.41
CA ASP A 80 -19.34 -6.62 -11.22
C ASP A 80 -19.68 -6.98 -9.76
N ALA A 81 -20.99 -7.02 -9.46
CA ALA A 81 -21.45 -7.33 -8.10
C ALA A 81 -20.99 -8.71 -7.61
N GLY A 82 -20.91 -9.69 -8.51
CA GLY A 82 -20.44 -11.04 -8.17
C GLY A 82 -18.95 -11.06 -7.83
N ALA A 83 -18.13 -10.35 -8.59
CA ALA A 83 -16.70 -10.22 -8.31
C ALA A 83 -16.44 -9.51 -6.98
N LEU A 84 -17.16 -8.42 -6.72
CA LEU A 84 -17.05 -7.69 -5.46
C LEU A 84 -17.48 -8.54 -4.27
N ALA A 85 -18.55 -9.33 -4.42
CA ALA A 85 -19.00 -10.24 -3.37
C ALA A 85 -17.93 -11.29 -3.03
N LYS A 86 -17.24 -11.81 -4.04
CA LYS A 86 -16.13 -12.77 -3.83
C LYS A 86 -14.96 -12.12 -3.09
N LEU A 87 -14.65 -10.86 -3.40
CA LEU A 87 -13.57 -10.13 -2.70
C LEU A 87 -13.90 -9.87 -1.25
N ARG A 88 -15.16 -9.61 -0.92
CA ARG A 88 -15.59 -9.34 0.47
C ARG A 88 -15.57 -10.58 1.35
N ALA A 89 -15.77 -11.75 0.78
CA ALA A 89 -15.77 -13.02 1.49
C ALA A 89 -14.33 -13.51 1.74
N PRO A 90 -14.12 -14.41 2.71
CA PRO A 90 -12.84 -15.07 2.86
C PRO A 90 -12.44 -15.79 1.58
N ILE A 91 -11.19 -15.61 1.16
CA ILE A 91 -10.63 -16.23 -0.04
C ILE A 91 -9.58 -17.24 0.39
N ASN A 92 -9.69 -18.46 -0.13
CA ASN A 92 -8.70 -19.49 0.10
C ASN A 92 -7.51 -19.27 -0.84
N LEU A 93 -6.43 -18.72 -0.29
CA LEU A 93 -5.17 -18.57 -0.97
C LEU A 93 -4.28 -19.80 -0.71
N ARG A 94 -3.18 -19.89 -1.44
CA ARG A 94 -2.28 -21.04 -1.36
C ARG A 94 -1.79 -21.34 0.06
N ASP A 95 -1.45 -20.29 0.82
CA ASP A 95 -0.83 -20.41 2.12
C ASP A 95 -1.77 -20.11 3.29
N PHE A 96 -2.90 -19.45 3.04
CA PHE A 96 -3.85 -19.06 4.08
C PHE A 96 -5.21 -18.69 3.49
N VAL A 97 -6.18 -18.49 4.37
CA VAL A 97 -7.51 -17.98 4.01
C VAL A 97 -7.59 -16.53 4.47
N THR A 98 -8.01 -15.64 3.58
CA THR A 98 -8.12 -14.22 3.92
C THR A 98 -9.27 -13.96 4.87
N LEU A 99 -9.15 -12.91 5.68
CA LEU A 99 -10.27 -12.38 6.45
C LEU A 99 -11.25 -11.67 5.51
N PRO A 100 -12.53 -11.57 5.90
CA PRO A 100 -13.47 -10.72 5.16
C PRO A 100 -12.98 -9.28 5.08
N CYS A 101 -13.25 -8.62 3.98
CA CYS A 101 -12.90 -7.22 3.80
C CYS A 101 -14.05 -6.45 3.16
N ASP A 102 -13.97 -5.12 3.21
CA ASP A 102 -14.85 -4.26 2.44
C ASP A 102 -14.26 -4.07 1.04
N ALA A 103 -15.11 -4.10 0.04
CA ALA A 103 -14.71 -3.83 -1.34
C ALA A 103 -15.86 -3.13 -2.06
N LYS A 104 -15.55 -2.08 -2.81
CA LYS A 104 -16.54 -1.36 -3.59
C LYS A 104 -15.91 -0.80 -4.86
N HIS A 105 -16.72 -0.67 -5.89
CA HIS A 105 -16.33 0.01 -7.12
C HIS A 105 -16.37 1.52 -6.89
N ILE A 106 -15.31 2.21 -7.30
CA ILE A 106 -15.24 3.68 -7.32
C ILE A 106 -14.71 4.13 -8.67
N GLN A 107 -15.02 5.37 -9.03
CA GLN A 107 -14.35 6.03 -10.14
C GLN A 107 -12.99 6.55 -9.66
N SER A 108 -12.06 6.80 -10.60
CA SER A 108 -10.76 7.38 -10.27
C SER A 108 -10.95 8.66 -9.44
N PRO A 109 -10.37 8.75 -8.24
CA PRO A 109 -10.52 9.94 -7.42
C PRO A 109 -9.91 11.17 -8.07
N GLU A 110 -10.57 12.32 -7.94
CA GLU A 110 -10.05 13.58 -8.46
C GLU A 110 -8.76 14.02 -7.77
N TRP A 111 -8.59 13.65 -6.50
CA TRP A 111 -7.41 13.97 -5.70
C TRP A 111 -6.21 13.08 -5.96
N LEU A 112 -6.34 12.08 -6.84
CA LEU A 112 -5.27 11.13 -7.09
C LEU A 112 -4.08 11.85 -7.74
N TRP A 113 -2.92 11.72 -7.08
CA TRP A 113 -1.69 12.35 -7.56
C TRP A 113 -1.16 11.70 -8.84
N PRO A 114 -0.44 12.46 -9.67
CA PRO A 114 0.21 11.87 -10.84
C PRO A 114 1.32 10.92 -10.43
N ARG A 115 1.50 9.87 -11.22
CA ARG A 115 2.55 8.88 -11.01
C ARG A 115 3.64 9.02 -12.09
N ASN A 116 4.87 8.76 -11.71
CA ASN A 116 6.00 8.65 -12.64
C ASN A 116 6.64 7.24 -12.50
N PRO A 117 6.59 6.38 -13.54
CA PRO A 117 5.92 6.57 -14.82
C PRO A 117 4.40 6.66 -14.69
N PRO A 118 3.71 7.30 -15.67
CA PRO A 118 2.25 7.43 -15.62
C PRO A 118 1.53 6.09 -15.52
N ILE A 119 0.37 6.12 -14.88
CA ILE A 119 -0.50 4.94 -14.80
C ILE A 119 -0.99 4.59 -16.19
N ARG A 120 -0.85 3.34 -16.59
CA ARG A 120 -1.38 2.84 -17.86
C ARG A 120 -2.90 2.90 -17.84
N GLU A 121 -3.49 3.44 -18.91
CA GLU A 121 -4.93 3.33 -19.11
C GLU A 121 -5.30 1.87 -19.28
N ARG A 122 -6.34 1.45 -18.58
CA ARG A 122 -6.86 0.10 -18.66
C ARG A 122 -8.22 0.14 -19.34
N THR A 123 -8.37 -0.68 -20.37
CA THR A 123 -9.60 -0.75 -21.15
C THR A 123 -10.65 -1.53 -20.35
N ASN A 124 -11.86 -0.98 -20.26
CA ASN A 124 -12.99 -1.75 -19.78
C ASN A 124 -13.37 -2.76 -20.87
N VAL A 125 -13.18 -4.02 -20.57
CA VAL A 125 -13.59 -5.09 -21.48
C VAL A 125 -15.03 -5.46 -21.13
N PRO A 126 -15.94 -5.40 -22.09
CA PRO A 126 -17.34 -5.77 -21.85
C PRO A 126 -17.50 -7.25 -21.50
#